data_47469c2e27d8dd3140fc71761125be9c
#
_entry.id   47469c2e27d8dd3140fc71761125be9c
#
_cell.length_a   1.000
_cell.length_b   1.000
_cell.length_c   1.000
_cell.angle_alpha   90.00
_cell.angle_beta   90.00
_cell.angle_gamma   90.00
#
_symmetry.space_group_name_H-M   'P 1'
#
loop_
_entity.id
_entity.type
_entity.pdbx_description
1 polymer ?
#
loop_
_entity_poly.entity_id
_entity_poly.type
_entity_poly.pdbx_seq_one_letter_code
_entity_poly.pdbx_strand_id
1 'polypeptide(L)'
;VMASEYLPTASANRYYGADGRLYGTDMNEYFIGDPFTEGGIICGTGAIVTAADGYLADTGSALRAYDITGSSPEELYRRVRNGQPVVVWVTISMADRRAAQGWYTENGDYVDWSTNDHGAVLIGYTDTTVTIADPISGRMEYSREQFEKVFSSRGNRCVVLE
;
A
#
# COMPACT_ATOMS: atom_id res chain seq x y z
N VAL A 1 -1.58 16.89 0.13
CA VAL A 1 -2.62 17.38 1.04
C VAL A 1 -3.07 16.27 1.98
N MET A 2 -3.63 15.14 1.50
CA MET A 2 -4.08 14.06 2.40
C MET A 2 -2.97 13.52 3.32
N ALA A 3 -1.75 13.36 2.82
CA ALA A 3 -0.65 12.83 3.62
C ALA A 3 -0.24 13.76 4.77
N SER A 4 -0.39 15.08 4.63
CA SER A 4 0.02 16.04 5.66
C SER A 4 -0.97 16.20 6.82
N GLU A 5 -2.24 15.89 6.60
CA GLU A 5 -3.29 16.20 7.56
C GLU A 5 -3.92 14.94 8.19
N TYR A 6 -4.02 13.86 7.42
CA TYR A 6 -4.79 12.68 7.81
C TYR A 6 -3.96 11.40 7.93
N LEU A 7 -2.75 11.35 7.32
CA LEU A 7 -1.91 10.15 7.39
C LEU A 7 -1.16 10.11 8.73
N PRO A 8 -1.47 9.15 9.62
CA PRO A 8 -0.71 9.00 10.86
C PRO A 8 0.72 8.53 10.52
N THR A 9 1.73 9.17 11.10
CA THR A 9 3.15 8.87 10.87
C THR A 9 3.85 8.49 12.15
N ALA A 10 4.83 7.59 12.07
CA ALA A 10 5.68 7.21 13.20
C ALA A 10 7.07 6.77 12.74
N SER A 11 8.03 6.76 13.65
CA SER A 11 9.32 6.10 13.45
C SER A 11 9.16 4.58 13.58
N ALA A 12 10.11 3.81 13.02
CA ALA A 12 10.06 2.35 13.09
C ALA A 12 10.18 1.78 14.51
N ASN A 13 10.84 2.51 15.43
CA ASN A 13 11.00 2.19 16.86
C ASN A 13 11.38 0.72 17.10
N ARG A 14 12.35 0.19 16.35
CA ARG A 14 12.73 -1.22 16.41
C ARG A 14 13.57 -1.54 17.64
N TYR A 15 13.25 -2.65 18.31
CA TYR A 15 13.99 -3.17 19.47
C TYR A 15 13.91 -4.70 19.53
N TYR A 16 14.89 -5.33 20.19
CA TYR A 16 14.85 -6.77 20.44
C TYR A 16 14.13 -7.06 21.76
N GLY A 17 13.11 -7.90 21.70
CA GLY A 17 12.42 -8.41 22.87
C GLY A 17 13.25 -9.45 23.64
N ALA A 18 12.80 -9.83 24.84
CA ALA A 18 13.45 -10.85 25.66
C ALA A 18 13.42 -12.26 24.99
N ASP A 19 12.51 -12.48 24.06
CA ASP A 19 12.39 -13.69 23.24
C ASP A 19 13.34 -13.70 22.03
N GLY A 20 14.14 -12.67 21.85
CA GLY A 20 15.09 -12.50 20.74
C GLY A 20 14.47 -12.06 19.42
N ARG A 21 13.16 -11.78 19.36
CA ARG A 21 12.49 -11.25 18.17
C ARG A 21 12.70 -9.76 18.04
N LEU A 22 12.75 -9.28 16.81
CA LEU A 22 12.75 -7.85 16.50
C LEU A 22 11.30 -7.35 16.51
N TYR A 23 11.02 -6.36 17.35
CA TYR A 23 9.74 -5.67 17.46
C TYR A 23 9.84 -4.25 16.91
N GLY A 24 8.69 -3.65 16.57
CA GLY A 24 8.63 -2.28 16.10
C GLY A 24 7.19 -1.82 15.80
N THR A 25 7.08 -0.61 15.27
CA THR A 25 5.82 0.07 14.97
C THR A 25 4.97 -0.71 13.96
N ASP A 26 3.64 -0.68 14.16
CA ASP A 26 2.68 -1.29 13.24
C ASP A 26 2.47 -0.41 12.00
N MET A 27 2.71 -0.97 10.82
CA MET A 27 2.50 -0.30 9.54
C MET A 27 1.03 -0.07 9.20
N ASN A 28 0.09 -0.83 9.81
CA ASN A 28 -1.33 -0.65 9.59
C ASN A 28 -1.92 0.53 10.38
N GLU A 29 -1.25 0.92 11.47
CA GLU A 29 -1.62 2.10 12.24
C GLU A 29 -0.92 3.37 11.70
N TYR A 30 0.31 3.22 11.17
CA TYR A 30 1.15 4.37 10.80
C TYR A 30 1.83 4.17 9.44
N PHE A 31 2.04 5.29 8.74
CA PHE A 31 3.13 5.38 7.77
C PHE A 31 4.45 5.43 8.56
N ILE A 32 5.32 4.45 8.34
CA ILE A 32 6.59 4.34 9.05
C ILE A 32 7.66 5.10 8.28
N GLY A 33 8.23 6.12 8.92
CA GLY A 33 9.18 7.06 8.33
C GLY A 33 8.54 8.40 7.97
N ASP A 34 9.19 9.16 7.10
CA ASP A 34 8.72 10.46 6.63
C ASP A 34 8.16 10.34 5.20
N PRO A 35 6.84 10.56 4.98
CA PRO A 35 6.21 10.45 3.67
C PRO A 35 6.63 11.55 2.69
N PHE A 36 7.32 12.59 3.15
CA PHE A 36 7.74 13.74 2.33
C PHE A 36 9.21 13.68 1.89
N THR A 37 9.93 12.64 2.29
CA THR A 37 11.36 12.44 1.99
C THR A 37 11.64 11.01 1.52
N GLU A 38 12.89 10.73 1.17
CA GLU A 38 13.36 9.36 0.89
C GLU A 38 13.44 8.47 2.16
N GLY A 39 13.12 9.02 3.32
CA GLY A 39 13.12 8.31 4.60
C GLY A 39 11.87 7.49 4.90
N GLY A 40 10.94 7.36 3.94
CA GLY A 40 9.78 6.47 4.03
C GLY A 40 10.21 5.00 4.02
N ILE A 41 9.61 4.18 4.89
CA ILE A 41 9.91 2.75 5.00
C ILE A 41 8.76 1.91 4.47
N ILE A 42 7.59 2.01 5.08
CA ILE A 42 6.40 1.27 4.68
C ILE A 42 5.13 1.92 5.24
N CYS A 43 4.03 1.71 4.53
CA CYS A 43 2.68 2.01 4.98
C CYS A 43 1.77 0.81 4.69
N GLY A 44 0.98 0.40 5.64
CA GLY A 44 -0.02 -0.63 5.46
C GLY A 44 -1.37 -0.09 4.98
N THR A 45 -2.29 -0.99 4.69
CA THR A 45 -3.63 -0.63 4.21
C THR A 45 -4.43 0.14 5.24
N GLY A 46 -4.33 -0.21 6.53
CA GLY A 46 -5.06 0.44 7.61
C GLY A 46 -4.73 1.92 7.76
N ALA A 47 -3.46 2.32 7.65
CA ALA A 47 -3.05 3.72 7.71
C ALA A 47 -3.61 4.51 6.50
N ILE A 48 -3.67 3.90 5.31
CA ILE A 48 -4.25 4.52 4.11
C ILE A 48 -5.78 4.65 4.24
N VAL A 49 -6.46 3.64 4.78
CA VAL A 49 -7.91 3.71 5.09
C VAL A 49 -8.19 4.87 6.04
N THR A 50 -7.42 4.98 7.14
CA THR A 50 -7.55 6.08 8.10
C THR A 50 -7.38 7.45 7.43
N ALA A 51 -6.34 7.61 6.62
CA ALA A 51 -6.08 8.86 5.90
C ALA A 51 -7.20 9.21 4.89
N ALA A 52 -7.65 8.22 4.13
CA ALA A 52 -8.70 8.40 3.14
C ALA A 52 -10.04 8.76 3.81
N ASP A 53 -10.45 8.04 4.85
CA ASP A 53 -11.71 8.29 5.55
C ASP A 53 -11.72 9.68 6.23
N GLY A 54 -10.60 10.10 6.82
CA GLY A 54 -10.46 11.45 7.37
C GLY A 54 -10.69 12.53 6.30
N TYR A 55 -10.02 12.42 5.16
CA TYR A 55 -10.19 13.33 4.03
C TYR A 55 -11.63 13.31 3.46
N LEU A 56 -12.20 12.12 3.27
CA LEU A 56 -13.56 11.96 2.74
C LEU A 56 -14.61 12.59 3.67
N ALA A 57 -14.45 12.42 4.99
CA ALA A 57 -15.33 13.02 5.98
C ALA A 57 -15.28 14.56 5.93
N ASP A 58 -14.09 15.15 5.90
CA ASP A 58 -13.89 16.61 5.89
C ASP A 58 -14.38 17.25 4.58
N THR A 59 -14.33 16.52 3.47
CA THR A 59 -14.85 16.98 2.18
C THR A 59 -16.35 16.72 2.00
N GLY A 60 -17.02 16.11 2.99
CA GLY A 60 -18.44 15.77 2.92
C GLY A 60 -18.79 14.68 1.90
N SER A 61 -17.81 13.85 1.54
CA SER A 61 -18.02 12.73 0.62
C SER A 61 -18.84 11.62 1.29
N ALA A 62 -19.73 10.97 0.53
CA ALA A 62 -20.44 9.78 0.97
C ALA A 62 -19.59 8.49 0.86
N LEU A 63 -18.44 8.55 0.16
CA LEU A 63 -17.55 7.41 0.01
C LEU A 63 -16.85 7.06 1.31
N ARG A 64 -16.43 5.80 1.42
CA ARG A 64 -15.58 5.27 2.48
C ARG A 64 -14.44 4.45 1.88
N ALA A 65 -13.35 4.34 2.62
CA ALA A 65 -12.23 3.50 2.24
C ALA A 65 -12.39 2.09 2.81
N TYR A 66 -12.11 1.08 2.00
CA TYR A 66 -12.19 -0.33 2.39
C TYR A 66 -10.89 -1.04 2.05
N ASP A 67 -10.34 -1.71 3.05
CA ASP A 67 -9.27 -2.68 2.86
C ASP A 67 -9.87 -3.96 2.26
N ILE A 68 -9.46 -4.28 1.04
CA ILE A 68 -9.87 -5.49 0.32
C ILE A 68 -8.66 -6.40 0.04
N THR A 69 -7.65 -6.34 0.92
CA THR A 69 -6.44 -7.18 0.84
C THR A 69 -6.80 -8.65 0.68
N GLY A 70 -6.09 -9.35 -0.19
CA GLY A 70 -6.35 -10.72 -0.56
C GLY A 70 -7.23 -10.88 -1.81
N SER A 71 -7.77 -9.79 -2.36
CA SER A 71 -8.49 -9.84 -3.63
C SER A 71 -7.61 -10.36 -4.77
N SER A 72 -8.22 -11.12 -5.68
CA SER A 72 -7.51 -11.57 -6.88
C SER A 72 -7.33 -10.45 -7.90
N PRO A 73 -6.36 -10.56 -8.81
CA PRO A 73 -6.21 -9.62 -9.91
C PRO A 73 -7.50 -9.46 -10.75
N GLU A 74 -8.23 -10.53 -10.98
CA GLU A 74 -9.51 -10.50 -11.71
C GLU A 74 -10.57 -9.64 -11.01
N GLU A 75 -10.61 -9.71 -9.67
CA GLU A 75 -11.49 -8.84 -8.89
C GLU A 75 -11.11 -7.36 -9.06
N LEU A 76 -9.81 -7.03 -9.03
CA LEU A 76 -9.33 -5.69 -9.27
C LEU A 76 -9.71 -5.21 -10.68
N TYR A 77 -9.53 -6.05 -11.70
CA TYR A 77 -9.92 -5.72 -13.07
C TYR A 77 -11.43 -5.50 -13.21
N ARG A 78 -12.24 -6.29 -12.53
CA ARG A 78 -13.69 -6.10 -12.50
C ARG A 78 -14.06 -4.73 -11.92
N ARG A 79 -13.41 -4.31 -10.82
CA ARG A 79 -13.62 -2.99 -10.21
C ARG A 79 -13.23 -1.85 -11.13
N VAL A 80 -12.05 -1.91 -11.73
CA VAL A 80 -11.58 -0.91 -12.69
C VAL A 80 -12.50 -0.82 -13.91
N ARG A 81 -13.02 -1.94 -14.42
CA ARG A 81 -14.02 -1.96 -15.51
C ARG A 81 -15.29 -1.21 -15.13
N ASN A 82 -15.67 -1.24 -13.87
CA ASN A 82 -16.84 -0.53 -13.34
C ASN A 82 -16.54 0.93 -12.95
N GLY A 83 -15.37 1.45 -13.33
CA GLY A 83 -14.97 2.83 -13.05
C GLY A 83 -14.44 3.07 -11.63
N GLN A 84 -14.08 2.00 -10.91
CA GLN A 84 -13.56 2.07 -9.54
C GLN A 84 -12.05 1.79 -9.54
N PRO A 85 -11.19 2.83 -9.45
CA PRO A 85 -9.74 2.65 -9.27
C PRO A 85 -9.41 1.94 -7.97
N VAL A 86 -8.29 1.22 -7.96
CA VAL A 86 -7.85 0.44 -6.79
C VAL A 86 -6.44 0.88 -6.38
N VAL A 87 -6.27 1.30 -5.13
CA VAL A 87 -4.94 1.48 -4.55
C VAL A 87 -4.31 0.12 -4.32
N VAL A 88 -3.08 -0.07 -4.80
CA VAL A 88 -2.37 -1.34 -4.75
C VAL A 88 -0.97 -1.17 -4.19
N TRP A 89 -0.51 -2.16 -3.43
CA TRP A 89 0.88 -2.28 -3.01
C TRP A 89 1.67 -3.06 -4.04
N VAL A 90 2.67 -2.43 -4.58
CA VAL A 90 3.56 -2.95 -5.62
C VAL A 90 5.02 -2.63 -5.25
N THR A 91 5.91 -2.62 -6.21
CA THR A 91 7.29 -2.17 -6.04
C THR A 91 7.62 -1.03 -7.01
N ILE A 92 8.59 -0.21 -6.66
CA ILE A 92 9.08 0.88 -7.53
C ILE A 92 9.41 0.32 -8.91
N SER A 93 8.87 0.96 -9.95
CA SER A 93 9.00 0.57 -11.36
C SER A 93 8.56 -0.86 -11.68
N MET A 94 7.68 -1.45 -10.86
CA MET A 94 7.20 -2.83 -10.99
C MET A 94 8.34 -3.87 -11.02
N ALA A 95 9.51 -3.54 -10.42
CA ALA A 95 10.66 -4.43 -10.33
C ALA A 95 10.39 -5.60 -9.36
N ASP A 96 11.18 -6.66 -9.43
CA ASP A 96 11.10 -7.74 -8.46
C ASP A 96 11.34 -7.24 -7.04
N ARG A 97 10.61 -7.83 -6.10
CA ARG A 97 10.65 -7.49 -4.69
C ARG A 97 12.06 -7.62 -4.12
N ARG A 98 12.50 -6.61 -3.36
CA ARG A 98 13.75 -6.61 -2.58
C ARG A 98 13.41 -6.69 -1.10
N ALA A 99 13.18 -7.91 -0.61
CA ALA A 99 12.81 -8.14 0.79
C ALA A 99 13.86 -7.56 1.76
N ALA A 100 13.38 -6.97 2.86
CA ALA A 100 14.19 -6.45 3.95
C ALA A 100 13.85 -7.19 5.26
N GLN A 101 14.67 -6.99 6.29
CA GLN A 101 14.40 -7.55 7.60
C GLN A 101 13.16 -6.88 8.19
N GLY A 102 12.07 -7.64 8.30
CA GLY A 102 10.85 -7.22 8.98
C GLY A 102 10.95 -7.33 10.50
N TRP A 103 9.85 -7.02 11.15
CA TRP A 103 9.72 -7.10 12.61
C TRP A 103 8.31 -7.48 13.03
N TYR A 104 8.13 -7.80 14.28
CA TYR A 104 6.82 -8.07 14.86
C TYR A 104 6.24 -6.81 15.51
N THR A 105 4.94 -6.61 15.42
CA THR A 105 4.21 -5.64 16.24
C THR A 105 4.00 -6.18 17.64
N GLU A 106 3.60 -5.33 18.59
CA GLU A 106 3.24 -5.78 19.94
C GLU A 106 2.03 -6.75 19.94
N ASN A 107 1.17 -6.67 18.93
CA ASN A 107 0.03 -7.56 18.73
C ASN A 107 0.44 -8.92 18.11
N GLY A 108 1.70 -9.07 17.72
CA GLY A 108 2.24 -10.30 17.15
C GLY A 108 2.17 -10.39 15.62
N ASP A 109 1.66 -9.37 14.94
CA ASP A 109 1.65 -9.29 13.48
C ASP A 109 3.06 -9.06 12.93
N TYR A 110 3.37 -9.66 11.79
CA TYR A 110 4.67 -9.47 11.16
C TYR A 110 4.64 -8.40 10.08
N VAL A 111 5.44 -7.37 10.24
CA VAL A 111 5.65 -6.32 9.25
C VAL A 111 6.64 -6.82 8.20
N ASP A 112 6.09 -7.26 7.07
CA ASP A 112 6.83 -7.72 5.91
C ASP A 112 7.01 -6.58 4.92
N TRP A 113 8.22 -6.03 4.82
CA TRP A 113 8.52 -4.90 3.96
C TRP A 113 9.64 -5.17 2.96
N SER A 114 9.81 -4.27 2.02
CA SER A 114 10.83 -4.34 0.97
C SER A 114 11.47 -2.96 0.79
N THR A 115 12.75 -2.93 0.44
CA THR A 115 13.47 -1.66 0.21
C THR A 115 12.98 -0.92 -1.03
N ASN A 116 12.15 -1.55 -1.86
CA ASN A 116 11.50 -0.96 -3.02
C ASN A 116 9.96 -1.05 -2.94
N ASP A 117 9.39 -1.05 -1.72
CA ASP A 117 7.95 -0.96 -1.54
C ASP A 117 7.39 0.32 -2.16
N HIS A 118 6.21 0.22 -2.77
CA HIS A 118 5.57 1.33 -3.45
C HIS A 118 4.05 1.18 -3.44
N GLY A 119 3.37 2.31 -3.24
CA GLY A 119 1.92 2.41 -3.38
C GLY A 119 1.58 3.11 -4.70
N ALA A 120 0.62 2.57 -5.44
CA ALA A 120 0.16 3.14 -6.71
C ALA A 120 -1.34 2.88 -6.91
N VAL A 121 -1.92 3.39 -7.98
CA VAL A 121 -3.35 3.21 -8.27
C VAL A 121 -3.52 2.49 -9.60
N LEU A 122 -4.17 1.33 -9.58
CA LEU A 122 -4.60 0.62 -10.78
C LEU A 122 -5.82 1.35 -11.36
N ILE A 123 -5.68 1.87 -12.58
CA ILE A 123 -6.71 2.70 -13.25
C ILE A 123 -7.19 2.14 -14.60
N GLY A 124 -6.54 1.11 -15.11
CA GLY A 124 -6.90 0.52 -16.40
C GLY A 124 -6.20 -0.82 -16.63
N TYR A 125 -6.71 -1.57 -17.59
CA TYR A 125 -6.08 -2.81 -18.05
C TYR A 125 -6.51 -3.18 -19.46
N THR A 126 -5.72 -4.04 -20.11
CA THR A 126 -6.03 -4.75 -21.35
C THR A 126 -5.86 -6.25 -21.12
N ASP A 127 -5.90 -7.05 -22.16
CA ASP A 127 -5.62 -8.49 -22.05
C ASP A 127 -4.15 -8.77 -21.65
N THR A 128 -3.23 -7.84 -21.94
CA THR A 128 -1.79 -8.04 -21.76
C THR A 128 -1.12 -7.01 -20.87
N THR A 129 -1.75 -5.86 -20.59
CA THR A 129 -1.17 -4.77 -19.82
C THR A 129 -2.09 -4.26 -18.73
N VAL A 130 -1.51 -3.56 -17.76
CA VAL A 130 -2.20 -2.73 -16.77
C VAL A 130 -1.75 -1.28 -16.91
N THR A 131 -2.66 -0.35 -16.62
CA THR A 131 -2.34 1.07 -16.52
C THR A 131 -2.34 1.47 -15.04
N ILE A 132 -1.22 2.02 -14.60
CA ILE A 132 -0.98 2.45 -13.22
C ILE A 132 -0.84 3.97 -13.19
N ALA A 133 -1.57 4.63 -12.29
CA ALA A 133 -1.27 6.00 -11.88
C ALA A 133 -0.25 5.93 -10.74
N ASP A 134 0.98 6.25 -11.06
CA ASP A 134 2.13 6.18 -10.16
C ASP A 134 2.44 7.57 -9.60
N PRO A 135 2.56 7.76 -8.27
CA PRO A 135 2.81 9.07 -7.69
C PRO A 135 4.19 9.67 -8.03
N ILE A 136 5.15 8.83 -8.45
CA ILE A 136 6.49 9.26 -8.83
C ILE A 136 6.60 9.45 -10.36
N SER A 137 6.11 8.46 -11.13
CA SER A 137 6.35 8.35 -12.57
C SER A 137 5.15 8.77 -13.43
N GLY A 138 4.00 9.10 -12.80
CA GLY A 138 2.78 9.47 -13.50
C GLY A 138 2.05 8.25 -14.07
N ARG A 139 1.47 8.38 -15.26
CA ARG A 139 0.75 7.29 -15.90
C ARG A 139 1.72 6.32 -16.59
N MET A 140 1.76 5.09 -16.11
CA MET A 140 2.66 4.02 -16.58
C MET A 140 1.87 2.81 -17.06
N GLU A 141 2.43 2.07 -18.02
CA GLU A 141 1.93 0.77 -18.43
C GLU A 141 2.94 -0.32 -18.12
N TYR A 142 2.45 -1.44 -17.58
CA TYR A 142 3.25 -2.63 -17.28
C TYR A 142 2.54 -3.87 -17.83
N SER A 143 3.28 -4.97 -18.05
CA SER A 143 2.63 -6.24 -18.40
C SER A 143 1.76 -6.74 -17.25
N ARG A 144 0.62 -7.36 -17.56
CA ARG A 144 -0.25 -7.98 -16.54
C ARG A 144 0.50 -9.02 -15.74
N GLU A 145 1.28 -9.86 -16.39
CA GLU A 145 2.08 -10.91 -15.75
C GLU A 145 3.00 -10.32 -14.68
N GLN A 146 3.75 -9.26 -15.01
CA GLN A 146 4.65 -8.61 -14.06
C GLN A 146 3.89 -7.94 -12.92
N PHE A 147 2.79 -7.24 -13.22
CA PHE A 147 1.93 -6.65 -12.19
C PHE A 147 1.40 -7.71 -11.22
N GLU A 148 0.81 -8.80 -11.74
CA GLU A 148 0.22 -9.86 -10.93
C GLU A 148 1.27 -10.55 -10.05
N LYS A 149 2.48 -10.80 -10.59
CA LYS A 149 3.63 -11.31 -9.84
C LYS A 149 4.02 -10.38 -8.69
N VAL A 150 4.18 -9.10 -8.97
CA VAL A 150 4.60 -8.10 -7.98
C VAL A 150 3.52 -7.88 -6.93
N PHE A 151 2.26 -7.70 -7.34
CA PHE A 151 1.13 -7.54 -6.44
C PHE A 151 0.97 -8.72 -5.48
N SER A 152 1.07 -9.95 -6.00
CA SER A 152 1.09 -11.17 -5.17
C SER A 152 2.25 -11.17 -4.18
N SER A 153 3.43 -10.77 -4.60
CA SER A 153 4.62 -10.70 -3.73
C SER A 153 4.46 -9.70 -2.57
N ARG A 154 3.51 -8.77 -2.68
CA ARG A 154 3.15 -7.79 -1.64
C ARG A 154 1.88 -8.19 -0.86
N GLY A 155 1.49 -9.47 -0.92
CA GLY A 155 0.36 -10.02 -0.17
C GLY A 155 -1.01 -9.58 -0.69
N ASN A 156 -1.11 -9.21 -1.96
CA ASN A 156 -2.35 -8.72 -2.58
C ASN A 156 -2.99 -7.56 -1.79
N ARG A 157 -2.16 -6.67 -1.24
CA ARG A 157 -2.64 -5.54 -0.45
C ARG A 157 -3.29 -4.50 -1.36
N CYS A 158 -4.52 -4.14 -1.05
CA CYS A 158 -5.25 -3.16 -1.85
C CYS A 158 -6.39 -2.49 -1.07
N VAL A 159 -6.72 -1.27 -1.48
CA VAL A 159 -7.77 -0.42 -0.88
C VAL A 159 -8.62 0.17 -2.00
N VAL A 160 -9.92 0.27 -1.77
CA VAL A 160 -10.89 0.93 -2.65
C VAL A 160 -11.67 2.00 -1.92
N LEU A 161 -12.27 2.93 -2.68
CA LEU A 161 -13.26 3.89 -2.20
C LEU A 161 -14.62 3.53 -2.77
N GLU A 162 -15.62 3.31 -1.93
CA GLU A 162 -17.00 2.98 -2.33
C GLU A 162 -18.05 3.50 -1.34
#